data_fb59906d0aa04e65869c6d8df249329d
#
_entry.id   fb59906d0aa04e65869c6d8df249329d
#
_cell.length_a   1.000
_cell.length_b   1.000
_cell.length_c   1.000
_cell.angle_alpha   90.00
_cell.angle_beta   90.00
_cell.angle_gamma   90.00
#
_symmetry.space_group_name_H-M   'P 1'
#
loop_
_entity.id
_entity.type
_entity.pdbx_description
1 polymer ?
#
loop_
_entity_poly.entity_id
_entity_poly.type
_entity_poly.pdbx_seq_one_letter_code
_entity_poly.pdbx_strand_id
1 'polypeptide(L)'
;MKDMTISKSKVDAATKKLSTAVSNFNKPTPTPGKVEAVNGFKVASTTTSSVKLAWNKVSDCTGYKIYRYDTSSKKYKLIKTISNKNTLTYTDAKKSSANTYSYKIRAYKSGNKTQYSAYSDILKATTKPLTPKVTVKSTKTKKATISWKNTSSRNSGYEVYMATSKNGDYSLVKTTTAKTYTKTKLTKGKTYYFKVRAYKTVDGTKVYGNYSTVKYVKVK
;
A
#
# COMPACT_ATOMS: atom_id res chain seq x y z
N MET A 1 47.42 17.69 30.14
CA MET A 1 46.44 16.60 29.87
C MET A 1 45.35 17.15 28.97
N LYS A 2 45.29 16.75 27.68
CA LYS A 2 44.19 17.13 26.78
C LYS A 2 43.05 16.16 26.98
N ASP A 3 41.91 16.64 27.46
CA ASP A 3 40.68 15.89 27.63
C ASP A 3 40.14 15.45 26.26
N MET A 4 40.15 14.15 25.98
CA MET A 4 39.63 13.56 24.77
C MET A 4 38.19 13.16 24.97
N THR A 5 37.29 14.12 25.09
CA THR A 5 35.83 13.87 25.08
C THR A 5 35.38 13.51 23.68
N ILE A 6 35.18 12.21 23.44
CA ILE A 6 34.59 11.72 22.20
C ILE A 6 33.09 12.10 22.21
N SER A 7 32.64 12.92 21.25
CA SER A 7 31.26 13.37 21.19
C SER A 7 30.32 12.18 21.00
N LYS A 8 29.14 12.20 21.66
CA LYS A 8 28.08 11.17 21.61
C LYS A 8 27.72 10.79 20.16
N SER A 9 27.69 11.75 19.24
CA SER A 9 27.42 11.51 17.81
C SER A 9 28.48 10.64 17.12
N LYS A 10 29.75 10.72 17.50
CA LYS A 10 30.82 9.85 16.97
C LYS A 10 30.70 8.42 17.53
N VAL A 11 30.27 8.27 18.79
CA VAL A 11 30.02 6.96 19.41
C VAL A 11 28.81 6.30 18.76
N ASP A 12 27.70 7.04 18.54
CA ASP A 12 26.50 6.53 17.91
C ASP A 12 26.75 6.10 16.46
N ALA A 13 27.53 6.88 15.70
CA ALA A 13 27.95 6.53 14.34
C ALA A 13 28.85 5.28 14.29
N ALA A 14 29.76 5.14 15.24
CA ALA A 14 30.63 3.98 15.35
C ALA A 14 29.84 2.72 15.75
N THR A 15 28.91 2.84 16.71
CA THR A 15 28.02 1.75 17.15
C THR A 15 27.11 1.27 16.01
N LYS A 16 26.57 2.20 15.21
CA LYS A 16 25.76 1.88 14.03
C LYS A 16 26.57 1.19 12.93
N LYS A 17 27.81 1.61 12.69
CA LYS A 17 28.72 0.93 11.77
C LYS A 17 29.11 -0.47 12.27
N LEU A 18 29.35 -0.63 13.57
CA LEU A 18 29.69 -1.90 14.18
C LEU A 18 28.51 -2.88 14.12
N SER A 19 27.29 -2.46 14.44
CA SER A 19 26.09 -3.31 14.35
C SER A 19 25.81 -3.76 12.90
N THR A 20 26.03 -2.87 11.91
CA THR A 20 25.93 -3.22 10.48
C THR A 20 27.04 -4.20 10.06
N ALA A 21 28.27 -4.03 10.57
CA ALA A 21 29.36 -4.95 10.30
C ALA A 21 29.12 -6.32 10.93
N VAL A 22 28.63 -6.38 12.17
CA VAL A 22 28.32 -7.64 12.87
C VAL A 22 27.16 -8.37 12.19
N SER A 23 26.12 -7.67 11.74
CA SER A 23 25.01 -8.27 10.99
C SER A 23 25.46 -8.81 9.63
N ASN A 24 26.47 -8.19 9.00
CA ASN A 24 27.08 -8.71 7.77
C ASN A 24 28.01 -9.91 8.03
N PHE A 25 28.64 -9.97 9.21
CA PHE A 25 29.52 -11.10 9.60
C PHE A 25 28.73 -12.36 9.95
N ASN A 26 27.53 -12.21 10.51
CA ASN A 26 26.63 -13.33 10.84
C ASN A 26 25.76 -13.76 9.65
N LYS A 27 25.94 -13.16 8.47
CA LYS A 27 25.28 -13.65 7.24
C LYS A 27 25.95 -14.99 6.87
N PRO A 28 25.20 -16.09 6.81
CA PRO A 28 25.78 -17.40 6.42
C PRO A 28 26.47 -17.26 5.06
N THR A 29 27.75 -17.62 4.99
CA THR A 29 28.51 -17.69 3.73
C THR A 29 27.74 -18.54 2.73
N PRO A 30 27.52 -18.09 1.48
CA PRO A 30 26.81 -18.89 0.50
C PRO A 30 27.51 -20.23 0.30
N THR A 31 26.79 -21.30 0.49
CA THR A 31 27.30 -22.64 0.12
C THR A 31 27.57 -22.66 -1.39
N PRO A 32 28.76 -22.96 -1.88
CA PRO A 32 29.06 -23.02 -3.32
C PRO A 32 28.02 -23.85 -4.07
N GLY A 33 27.37 -23.26 -5.07
CA GLY A 33 26.33 -23.89 -5.90
C GLY A 33 24.90 -23.72 -5.49
N LYS A 34 24.58 -23.07 -4.33
CA LYS A 34 23.19 -22.81 -3.90
C LYS A 34 22.78 -21.37 -4.20
N VAL A 35 21.68 -21.18 -4.95
CA VAL A 35 21.11 -19.84 -5.21
C VAL A 35 20.55 -19.26 -3.91
N GLU A 36 20.98 -18.05 -3.54
CA GLU A 36 20.51 -17.36 -2.34
C GLU A 36 19.04 -16.96 -2.45
N ALA A 37 18.33 -16.98 -1.30
CA ALA A 37 16.95 -16.51 -1.23
C ALA A 37 16.85 -14.99 -1.47
N VAL A 38 15.73 -14.58 -2.04
CA VAL A 38 15.46 -13.14 -2.29
C VAL A 38 15.14 -12.46 -0.97
N ASN A 39 15.92 -11.44 -0.62
CA ASN A 39 15.70 -10.59 0.54
C ASN A 39 15.06 -9.26 0.15
N GLY A 40 14.44 -8.56 1.12
CA GLY A 40 13.85 -7.24 0.92
C GLY A 40 12.63 -7.24 0.00
N PHE A 41 11.95 -8.39 -0.13
CA PHE A 41 10.71 -8.49 -0.92
C PHE A 41 9.60 -7.69 -0.25
N LYS A 42 9.12 -6.63 -0.95
CA LYS A 42 8.18 -5.66 -0.39
C LYS A 42 7.21 -5.09 -1.43
N VAL A 43 6.12 -4.50 -0.94
CA VAL A 43 5.23 -3.67 -1.74
C VAL A 43 5.86 -2.29 -1.90
N ALA A 44 6.24 -1.91 -3.11
CA ALA A 44 6.77 -0.57 -3.41
C ALA A 44 5.65 0.46 -3.50
N SER A 45 4.53 0.11 -4.16
CA SER A 45 3.33 0.96 -4.22
C SER A 45 2.12 0.16 -4.66
N THR A 46 0.92 0.72 -4.41
CA THR A 46 -0.35 0.19 -4.94
C THR A 46 -1.18 1.30 -5.56
N THR A 47 -1.91 0.94 -6.62
CA THR A 47 -2.97 1.77 -7.21
C THR A 47 -4.33 1.10 -7.00
N THR A 48 -5.38 1.62 -7.62
CA THR A 48 -6.70 0.96 -7.63
C THR A 48 -6.73 -0.32 -8.49
N SER A 49 -5.72 -0.53 -9.35
CA SER A 49 -5.70 -1.62 -10.34
C SER A 49 -4.34 -2.30 -10.52
N SER A 50 -3.37 -2.00 -9.65
CA SER A 50 -2.04 -2.61 -9.72
C SER A 50 -1.34 -2.71 -8.36
N VAL A 51 -0.39 -3.65 -8.27
CA VAL A 51 0.57 -3.80 -7.17
C VAL A 51 1.97 -3.75 -7.77
N LYS A 52 2.79 -2.81 -7.34
CA LYS A 52 4.22 -2.76 -7.67
C LYS A 52 5.01 -3.41 -6.55
N LEU A 53 5.75 -4.44 -6.90
CA LEU A 53 6.64 -5.21 -6.02
C LEU A 53 8.09 -4.77 -6.23
N ALA A 54 8.91 -4.86 -5.20
CA ALA A 54 10.35 -4.62 -5.25
C ALA A 54 11.09 -5.61 -4.34
N TRP A 55 12.36 -5.86 -4.64
CA TRP A 55 13.23 -6.75 -3.87
C TRP A 55 14.69 -6.37 -4.03
N ASN A 56 15.55 -6.95 -3.20
CA ASN A 56 16.98 -6.75 -3.27
C ASN A 56 17.59 -7.71 -4.32
N LYS A 57 18.67 -7.25 -4.95
CA LYS A 57 19.43 -8.04 -5.92
C LYS A 57 20.05 -9.27 -5.25
N VAL A 58 19.95 -10.41 -5.93
CA VAL A 58 20.72 -11.63 -5.65
C VAL A 58 21.88 -11.69 -6.65
N SER A 59 23.10 -11.76 -6.15
CA SER A 59 24.33 -11.64 -6.97
C SER A 59 24.51 -12.79 -7.94
N ASP A 60 24.35 -14.02 -7.46
CA ASP A 60 24.58 -15.25 -8.22
C ASP A 60 23.25 -15.90 -8.65
N CYS A 61 22.54 -15.19 -9.53
CA CYS A 61 21.33 -15.71 -10.16
C CYS A 61 21.20 -15.22 -11.62
N THR A 62 20.38 -15.90 -12.41
CA THR A 62 19.98 -15.45 -13.75
C THR A 62 18.84 -14.45 -13.68
N GLY A 63 17.92 -14.67 -12.71
CA GLY A 63 16.73 -13.83 -12.58
C GLY A 63 15.78 -14.32 -11.49
N TYR A 64 14.51 -13.96 -11.63
CA TYR A 64 13.51 -14.14 -10.60
C TYR A 64 12.22 -14.75 -11.16
N LYS A 65 11.52 -15.53 -10.33
CA LYS A 65 10.17 -16.03 -10.61
C LYS A 65 9.22 -15.54 -9.53
N ILE A 66 8.17 -14.83 -9.94
CA ILE A 66 7.16 -14.23 -9.06
C ILE A 66 5.89 -15.04 -9.15
N TYR A 67 5.34 -15.37 -8.00
CA TYR A 67 4.14 -16.18 -7.86
C TYR A 67 3.07 -15.37 -7.10
N ARG A 68 1.82 -15.53 -7.52
CA ARG A 68 0.66 -14.99 -6.82
C ARG A 68 -0.29 -16.11 -6.45
N TYR A 69 -0.90 -16.00 -5.28
CA TYR A 69 -1.93 -16.91 -4.83
C TYR A 69 -3.18 -16.80 -5.70
N ASP A 70 -3.63 -17.92 -6.21
CA ASP A 70 -4.85 -18.06 -6.99
C ASP A 70 -5.92 -18.68 -6.10
N THR A 71 -7.00 -17.91 -5.83
CA THR A 71 -8.08 -18.31 -4.91
C THR A 71 -8.91 -19.46 -5.45
N SER A 72 -9.01 -19.61 -6.76
CA SER A 72 -9.80 -20.68 -7.40
C SER A 72 -9.10 -22.03 -7.27
N SER A 73 -7.81 -22.09 -7.56
CA SER A 73 -7.03 -23.33 -7.45
C SER A 73 -6.42 -23.54 -6.06
N LYS A 74 -6.53 -22.56 -5.15
CA LYS A 74 -5.90 -22.54 -3.80
C LYS A 74 -4.38 -22.80 -3.84
N LYS A 75 -3.70 -22.35 -4.89
CA LYS A 75 -2.25 -22.54 -5.13
C LYS A 75 -1.57 -21.26 -5.56
N TYR A 76 -0.26 -21.17 -5.35
CA TYR A 76 0.56 -20.09 -5.91
C TYR A 76 0.89 -20.40 -7.37
N LYS A 77 0.42 -19.57 -8.30
CA LYS A 77 0.71 -19.67 -9.73
C LYS A 77 1.83 -18.70 -10.12
N LEU A 78 2.73 -19.14 -11.00
CA LEU A 78 3.75 -18.30 -11.60
C LEU A 78 3.06 -17.21 -12.44
N ILE A 79 3.34 -15.94 -12.14
CA ILE A 79 2.76 -14.79 -12.88
C ILE A 79 3.81 -14.06 -13.71
N LYS A 80 5.10 -14.20 -13.38
CA LYS A 80 6.18 -13.57 -14.13
C LYS A 80 7.50 -14.31 -13.93
N THR A 81 8.21 -14.53 -15.03
CA THR A 81 9.65 -14.82 -15.05
C THR A 81 10.39 -13.58 -15.50
N ILE A 82 11.44 -13.20 -14.77
CA ILE A 82 12.34 -12.09 -15.06
C ILE A 82 13.72 -12.68 -15.29
N SER A 83 14.24 -12.59 -16.53
CA SER A 83 15.51 -13.17 -16.95
C SER A 83 16.73 -12.26 -16.73
N ASN A 84 16.52 -11.03 -16.26
CA ASN A 84 17.59 -10.10 -15.93
C ASN A 84 17.66 -9.87 -14.41
N LYS A 85 18.75 -10.31 -13.79
CA LYS A 85 19.00 -10.17 -12.35
C LYS A 85 19.08 -8.72 -11.85
N ASN A 86 19.24 -7.75 -12.75
CA ASN A 86 19.26 -6.33 -12.41
C ASN A 86 17.86 -5.70 -12.41
N THR A 87 16.83 -6.40 -12.90
CA THR A 87 15.44 -5.96 -12.78
C THR A 87 14.93 -6.31 -11.38
N LEU A 88 14.74 -5.29 -10.54
CA LEU A 88 14.42 -5.42 -9.11
C LEU A 88 13.00 -4.97 -8.77
N THR A 89 12.17 -4.75 -9.77
CA THR A 89 10.76 -4.41 -9.60
C THR A 89 9.87 -5.12 -10.62
N TYR A 90 8.60 -5.33 -10.23
CA TYR A 90 7.57 -5.84 -11.12
C TYR A 90 6.21 -5.22 -10.77
N THR A 91 5.41 -4.86 -11.78
CA THR A 91 4.05 -4.36 -11.59
C THR A 91 3.03 -5.41 -12.04
N ASP A 92 2.29 -5.97 -11.10
CA ASP A 92 1.13 -6.82 -11.37
C ASP A 92 -0.09 -5.93 -11.61
N ALA A 93 -0.43 -5.72 -12.88
CA ALA A 93 -1.51 -4.87 -13.35
C ALA A 93 -2.85 -5.63 -13.48
N LYS A 94 -3.92 -4.90 -13.86
CA LYS A 94 -5.28 -5.42 -14.05
C LYS A 94 -5.82 -6.13 -12.80
N LYS A 95 -5.61 -5.50 -11.67
CA LYS A 95 -6.12 -5.99 -10.37
C LYS A 95 -7.46 -5.33 -10.03
N SER A 96 -8.28 -6.02 -9.26
CA SER A 96 -9.49 -5.44 -8.67
C SER A 96 -9.12 -4.46 -7.56
N SER A 97 -9.87 -3.35 -7.44
CA SER A 97 -9.71 -2.38 -6.36
C SER A 97 -10.16 -2.93 -5.00
N ALA A 98 -9.60 -2.39 -3.91
CA ALA A 98 -9.88 -2.78 -2.54
C ALA A 98 -9.78 -4.30 -2.31
N ASN A 99 -8.82 -4.95 -2.97
CA ASN A 99 -8.59 -6.39 -2.89
C ASN A 99 -7.17 -6.70 -2.43
N THR A 100 -7.02 -7.74 -1.62
CA THR A 100 -5.73 -8.20 -1.11
C THR A 100 -5.23 -9.37 -1.94
N TYR A 101 -3.96 -9.32 -2.31
CA TYR A 101 -3.23 -10.33 -3.07
C TYR A 101 -2.03 -10.79 -2.28
N SER A 102 -1.72 -12.09 -2.35
CA SER A 102 -0.55 -12.69 -1.70
C SER A 102 0.46 -13.11 -2.74
N TYR A 103 1.72 -12.77 -2.51
CA TYR A 103 2.84 -13.01 -3.41
C TYR A 103 3.97 -13.74 -2.71
N LYS A 104 4.77 -14.46 -3.47
CA LYS A 104 6.10 -14.94 -3.09
C LYS A 104 7.02 -14.89 -4.29
N ILE A 105 8.31 -14.79 -4.06
CA ILE A 105 9.35 -14.71 -5.08
C ILE A 105 10.45 -15.71 -4.77
N ARG A 106 11.14 -16.18 -5.81
CA ARG A 106 12.42 -16.87 -5.67
C ARG A 106 13.37 -16.50 -6.80
N ALA A 107 14.66 -16.53 -6.54
CA ALA A 107 15.68 -16.43 -7.56
C ALA A 107 15.86 -17.77 -8.27
N TYR A 108 16.41 -17.73 -9.50
CA TYR A 108 16.84 -18.92 -10.21
C TYR A 108 18.15 -18.66 -10.96
N LYS A 109 18.93 -19.73 -11.14
CA LYS A 109 20.15 -19.74 -11.94
C LYS A 109 19.98 -20.78 -13.04
N SER A 110 20.10 -20.33 -14.29
CA SER A 110 20.08 -21.19 -15.47
C SER A 110 21.43 -21.92 -15.62
N GLY A 111 21.38 -23.14 -16.11
CA GLY A 111 22.53 -24.01 -16.39
C GLY A 111 22.00 -25.30 -17.01
N ASN A 112 22.82 -26.35 -17.10
CA ASN A 112 22.39 -27.68 -17.57
C ASN A 112 21.13 -28.16 -16.81
N LYS A 113 21.05 -27.85 -15.52
CA LYS A 113 19.85 -27.97 -14.69
C LYS A 113 19.58 -26.65 -13.99
N THR A 114 18.36 -26.12 -14.14
CA THR A 114 17.95 -24.87 -13.45
C THR A 114 17.88 -25.09 -11.94
N GLN A 115 18.61 -24.24 -11.21
CA GLN A 115 18.60 -24.20 -9.76
C GLN A 115 17.67 -23.10 -9.27
N TYR A 116 17.08 -23.30 -8.10
CA TYR A 116 16.16 -22.35 -7.47
C TYR A 116 16.55 -22.06 -6.04
N SER A 117 16.39 -20.80 -5.64
CA SER A 117 16.43 -20.45 -4.21
C SER A 117 15.20 -20.98 -3.47
N ALA A 118 15.25 -20.94 -2.14
CA ALA A 118 14.03 -20.97 -1.33
C ALA A 118 13.10 -19.82 -1.75
N TYR A 119 11.81 -19.95 -1.46
CA TYR A 119 10.87 -18.86 -1.60
C TYR A 119 11.09 -17.81 -0.51
N SER A 120 10.77 -16.56 -0.84
CA SER A 120 10.56 -15.52 0.17
C SER A 120 9.37 -15.85 1.07
N ASP A 121 9.25 -15.16 2.19
CA ASP A 121 8.02 -15.10 2.96
C ASP A 121 6.85 -14.59 2.09
N ILE A 122 5.62 -14.90 2.54
CA ILE A 122 4.40 -14.46 1.88
C ILE A 122 4.21 -12.98 2.10
N LEU A 123 4.17 -12.21 1.00
CA LEU A 123 3.91 -10.79 1.01
C LEU A 123 2.44 -10.53 0.65
N LYS A 124 1.67 -9.93 1.56
CA LYS A 124 0.30 -9.45 1.28
C LYS A 124 0.34 -8.01 0.78
N ALA A 125 -0.45 -7.69 -0.25
CA ALA A 125 -0.59 -6.36 -0.83
C ALA A 125 -2.06 -6.05 -1.13
N THR A 126 -2.54 -4.89 -0.69
CA THR A 126 -3.93 -4.47 -0.91
C THR A 126 -3.97 -3.29 -1.87
N THR A 127 -4.71 -3.44 -2.97
CA THR A 127 -4.96 -2.35 -3.91
C THR A 127 -5.84 -1.27 -3.27
N LYS A 128 -5.60 -0.02 -3.65
CA LYS A 128 -6.38 1.11 -3.14
C LYS A 128 -7.87 0.99 -3.52
N PRO A 129 -8.80 1.39 -2.64
CA PRO A 129 -10.18 1.62 -2.99
C PRO A 129 -10.34 2.65 -4.12
N LEU A 130 -11.42 2.51 -4.92
CA LEU A 130 -11.78 3.50 -5.93
C LEU A 130 -12.12 4.85 -5.28
N THR A 131 -11.83 5.93 -5.99
CA THR A 131 -12.23 7.29 -5.60
C THR A 131 -13.73 7.46 -5.76
N PRO A 132 -14.50 7.78 -4.69
CA PRO A 132 -15.94 7.99 -4.79
C PRO A 132 -16.28 9.20 -5.68
N LYS A 133 -17.33 9.07 -6.50
CA LYS A 133 -17.94 10.19 -7.24
C LYS A 133 -19.08 10.75 -6.40
N VAL A 134 -18.88 11.93 -5.83
CA VAL A 134 -19.77 12.54 -4.83
C VAL A 134 -20.74 13.53 -5.47
N THR A 135 -21.98 13.52 -4.98
CA THR A 135 -23.01 14.56 -5.18
C THR A 135 -23.50 15.06 -3.84
N VAL A 136 -23.84 16.35 -3.75
CA VAL A 136 -24.36 16.99 -2.54
C VAL A 136 -25.61 17.79 -2.87
N LYS A 137 -26.66 17.65 -2.07
CA LYS A 137 -27.92 18.39 -2.23
C LYS A 137 -28.43 18.88 -0.87
N SER A 138 -29.08 20.05 -0.85
CA SER A 138 -29.82 20.55 0.30
C SER A 138 -31.30 20.70 -0.10
N THR A 139 -32.06 19.64 0.11
CA THR A 139 -33.53 19.61 -0.23
C THR A 139 -34.40 19.98 0.96
N LYS A 140 -33.87 19.86 2.17
CA LYS A 140 -34.58 20.21 3.43
C LYS A 140 -33.78 21.25 4.21
N THR A 141 -34.50 22.10 4.94
CA THR A 141 -33.96 23.19 5.77
C THR A 141 -32.91 22.64 6.77
N LYS A 142 -31.77 23.34 6.90
CA LYS A 142 -30.65 23.04 7.81
C LYS A 142 -30.06 21.63 7.63
N LYS A 143 -30.18 21.04 6.41
CA LYS A 143 -29.66 19.70 6.09
C LYS A 143 -28.94 19.68 4.74
N ALA A 144 -27.90 18.86 4.65
CA ALA A 144 -27.24 18.51 3.40
C ALA A 144 -27.15 17.00 3.28
N THR A 145 -27.58 16.45 2.16
CA THR A 145 -27.44 15.02 1.83
C THR A 145 -26.29 14.84 0.85
N ILE A 146 -25.32 14.03 1.26
CA ILE A 146 -24.12 13.65 0.52
C ILE A 146 -24.32 12.22 0.04
N SER A 147 -24.21 11.97 -1.26
CA SER A 147 -24.32 10.62 -1.85
C SER A 147 -23.15 10.35 -2.77
N TRP A 148 -22.76 9.08 -2.94
CA TRP A 148 -21.61 8.74 -3.78
C TRP A 148 -21.78 7.43 -4.53
N LYS A 149 -21.13 7.36 -5.69
CA LYS A 149 -21.02 6.23 -6.61
C LYS A 149 -19.56 5.85 -6.82
N ASN A 150 -19.30 4.98 -7.79
CA ASN A 150 -17.97 4.52 -8.20
C ASN A 150 -17.21 3.89 -7.02
N THR A 151 -17.83 2.90 -6.41
CA THR A 151 -17.29 2.21 -5.24
C THR A 151 -17.20 0.70 -5.50
N SER A 152 -16.32 0.03 -4.77
CA SER A 152 -16.22 -1.43 -4.78
C SER A 152 -17.04 -2.03 -3.64
N SER A 153 -17.66 -3.20 -3.86
CA SER A 153 -18.28 -4.00 -2.80
C SER A 153 -17.27 -4.51 -1.77
N ARG A 154 -15.98 -4.50 -2.10
CA ARG A 154 -14.88 -4.91 -1.21
C ARG A 154 -14.45 -3.83 -0.22
N ASN A 155 -14.95 -2.59 -0.33
CA ASN A 155 -14.67 -1.55 0.64
C ASN A 155 -15.20 -1.94 2.01
N SER A 156 -14.46 -1.59 3.07
CA SER A 156 -14.92 -1.75 4.46
C SER A 156 -15.77 -0.57 4.92
N GLY A 157 -15.67 0.58 4.25
CA GLY A 157 -16.47 1.75 4.55
C GLY A 157 -15.97 3.02 3.88
N TYR A 158 -16.54 4.14 4.33
CA TYR A 158 -16.30 5.49 3.82
C TYR A 158 -16.13 6.45 4.98
N GLU A 159 -15.33 7.47 4.75
CA GLU A 159 -15.17 8.62 5.63
C GLU A 159 -15.63 9.88 4.91
N VAL A 160 -16.57 10.61 5.51
CA VAL A 160 -17.13 11.88 5.00
C VAL A 160 -16.48 13.01 5.78
N TYR A 161 -15.96 13.99 5.06
CA TYR A 161 -15.31 15.17 5.61
C TYR A 161 -16.06 16.44 5.18
N MET A 162 -16.10 17.44 6.06
CA MET A 162 -16.78 18.72 5.84
C MET A 162 -15.88 19.89 6.22
N ALA A 163 -16.00 20.99 5.47
CA ALA A 163 -15.41 22.29 5.78
C ALA A 163 -16.40 23.42 5.48
N THR A 164 -16.12 24.61 6.00
CA THR A 164 -16.89 25.85 5.72
C THR A 164 -16.31 26.68 4.58
N SER A 165 -15.11 26.34 4.10
CA SER A 165 -14.49 26.93 2.91
C SER A 165 -13.88 25.85 2.01
N LYS A 166 -13.70 26.16 0.71
CA LYS A 166 -13.20 25.20 -0.29
C LYS A 166 -11.80 24.68 0.04
N ASN A 167 -10.93 25.56 0.49
CA ASN A 167 -9.53 25.28 0.79
C ASN A 167 -9.24 25.28 2.31
N GLY A 168 -10.27 25.20 3.14
CA GLY A 168 -10.14 25.16 4.59
C GLY A 168 -9.87 23.75 5.15
N ASP A 169 -9.84 23.67 6.45
CA ASP A 169 -9.62 22.42 7.18
C ASP A 169 -10.88 21.56 7.16
N TYR A 170 -10.72 20.35 6.64
CA TYR A 170 -11.80 19.36 6.55
C TYR A 170 -11.78 18.44 7.76
N SER A 171 -12.82 18.54 8.59
CA SER A 171 -13.03 17.65 9.73
C SER A 171 -13.83 16.42 9.33
N LEU A 172 -13.50 15.25 9.90
CA LEU A 172 -14.26 14.02 9.75
C LEU A 172 -15.63 14.17 10.44
N VAL A 173 -16.71 14.06 9.66
CA VAL A 173 -18.08 14.19 10.20
C VAL A 173 -18.87 12.88 10.24
N LYS A 174 -18.41 11.85 9.51
CA LYS A 174 -19.02 10.53 9.53
C LYS A 174 -18.10 9.44 8.99
N THR A 175 -18.08 8.32 9.69
CA THR A 175 -17.64 7.01 9.16
C THR A 175 -18.88 6.14 8.95
N THR A 176 -19.01 5.47 7.79
CA THR A 176 -20.20 4.70 7.43
C THR A 176 -19.91 3.64 6.39
N THR A 177 -20.73 2.58 6.33
CA THR A 177 -20.75 1.60 5.22
C THR A 177 -21.78 1.96 4.15
N ALA A 178 -22.75 2.82 4.46
CA ALA A 178 -23.75 3.32 3.51
C ALA A 178 -23.10 4.20 2.44
N LYS A 179 -23.77 4.36 1.30
CA LYS A 179 -23.36 5.23 0.18
C LYS A 179 -24.04 6.61 0.19
N THR A 180 -24.61 6.97 1.32
CA THR A 180 -25.23 8.25 1.56
C THR A 180 -25.11 8.65 3.02
N TYR A 181 -25.09 9.95 3.28
CA TYR A 181 -25.10 10.54 4.62
C TYR A 181 -25.82 11.88 4.60
N THR A 182 -26.67 12.15 5.57
CA THR A 182 -27.32 13.44 5.76
C THR A 182 -26.76 14.15 6.98
N LYS A 183 -26.06 15.26 6.76
CA LYS A 183 -25.61 16.18 7.81
C LYS A 183 -26.76 17.11 8.17
N THR A 184 -27.10 17.14 9.46
CA THR A 184 -28.14 17.99 10.04
C THR A 184 -27.53 19.13 10.86
N LYS A 185 -28.37 20.02 11.38
CA LYS A 185 -27.99 21.18 12.22
C LYS A 185 -27.00 22.11 11.52
N LEU A 186 -27.15 22.28 10.22
CA LEU A 186 -26.41 23.25 9.42
C LEU A 186 -27.08 24.63 9.49
N THR A 187 -26.32 25.69 9.27
CA THR A 187 -26.86 27.06 9.24
C THR A 187 -27.46 27.33 7.87
N LYS A 188 -28.75 27.74 7.84
CA LYS A 188 -29.46 28.20 6.62
C LYS A 188 -28.67 29.32 5.94
N GLY A 189 -28.60 29.30 4.61
CA GLY A 189 -27.89 30.28 3.80
C GLY A 189 -26.38 30.11 3.72
N LYS A 190 -25.74 29.38 4.64
CA LYS A 190 -24.29 29.13 4.59
C LYS A 190 -23.94 28.04 3.57
N THR A 191 -22.73 28.13 2.98
CA THR A 191 -22.16 27.14 2.07
C THR A 191 -21.26 26.21 2.84
N TYR A 192 -21.39 24.91 2.58
CA TYR A 192 -20.55 23.85 3.15
C TYR A 192 -19.94 23.01 2.05
N TYR A 193 -18.70 22.57 2.27
CA TYR A 193 -17.88 21.80 1.34
C TYR A 193 -17.67 20.40 1.88
N PHE A 194 -17.75 19.40 0.99
CA PHE A 194 -17.65 17.98 1.36
C PHE A 194 -16.70 17.25 0.45
N LYS A 195 -15.96 16.29 1.02
CA LYS A 195 -15.20 15.26 0.31
C LYS A 195 -15.37 13.92 1.01
N VAL A 196 -15.25 12.83 0.25
CA VAL A 196 -15.41 11.47 0.75
C VAL A 196 -14.23 10.64 0.27
N ARG A 197 -13.74 9.74 1.11
CA ARG A 197 -12.83 8.67 0.69
C ARG A 197 -13.36 7.32 1.14
N ALA A 198 -13.03 6.27 0.37
CA ALA A 198 -13.29 4.89 0.74
C ALA A 198 -12.06 4.31 1.47
N TYR A 199 -12.26 3.30 2.31
CA TYR A 199 -11.19 2.51 2.90
C TYR A 199 -11.48 1.02 2.86
N LYS A 200 -10.40 0.22 2.90
CA LYS A 200 -10.41 -1.22 3.13
C LYS A 200 -9.64 -1.50 4.41
N THR A 201 -10.24 -2.21 5.35
CA THR A 201 -9.54 -2.68 6.56
C THR A 201 -8.93 -4.05 6.28
N VAL A 202 -7.64 -4.19 6.56
CA VAL A 202 -6.87 -5.44 6.43
C VAL A 202 -6.02 -5.58 7.67
N ASP A 203 -6.16 -6.68 8.38
CA ASP A 203 -5.41 -6.96 9.61
C ASP A 203 -5.43 -5.75 10.59
N GLY A 204 -6.61 -5.15 10.81
CA GLY A 204 -6.84 -3.99 11.68
C GLY A 204 -6.43 -2.63 11.10
N THR A 205 -5.66 -2.59 10.00
CA THR A 205 -5.15 -1.35 9.39
C THR A 205 -6.02 -0.90 8.21
N LYS A 206 -6.30 0.41 8.12
CA LYS A 206 -7.05 0.99 7.01
C LYS A 206 -6.14 1.32 5.82
N VAL A 207 -6.44 0.75 4.65
CA VAL A 207 -5.88 1.17 3.36
C VAL A 207 -6.87 2.13 2.72
N TYR A 208 -6.46 3.38 2.51
CA TYR A 208 -7.32 4.44 1.99
C TYR A 208 -7.23 4.59 0.47
N GLY A 209 -8.38 4.84 -0.16
CA GLY A 209 -8.47 5.44 -1.48
C GLY A 209 -8.21 6.94 -1.45
N ASN A 210 -8.14 7.55 -2.64
CA ASN A 210 -8.03 9.00 -2.75
C ASN A 210 -9.35 9.66 -2.32
N TYR A 211 -9.27 10.92 -1.87
CA TYR A 211 -10.45 11.75 -1.66
C TYR A 211 -11.16 12.02 -2.99
N SER A 212 -12.49 12.09 -2.95
CA SER A 212 -13.27 12.62 -4.05
C SER A 212 -12.90 14.08 -4.34
N THR A 213 -13.28 14.57 -5.51
CA THR A 213 -13.37 16.01 -5.74
C THR A 213 -14.28 16.64 -4.68
N VAL A 214 -13.93 17.85 -4.25
CA VAL A 214 -14.74 18.63 -3.33
C VAL A 214 -16.05 19.00 -4.01
N LYS A 215 -17.17 18.83 -3.30
CA LYS A 215 -18.51 19.27 -3.68
C LYS A 215 -19.05 20.19 -2.61
N TYR A 216 -19.88 21.14 -3.00
CA TYR A 216 -20.45 22.11 -2.06
C TYR A 216 -21.95 22.26 -2.26
N VAL A 217 -22.60 22.83 -1.25
CA VAL A 217 -24.02 23.18 -1.29
C VAL A 217 -24.28 24.40 -0.38
N LYS A 218 -25.12 25.32 -0.85
CA LYS A 218 -25.73 26.36 -0.01
C LYS A 218 -26.95 25.75 0.67
N VAL A 219 -27.03 25.85 1.98
CA VAL A 219 -28.05 25.18 2.80
C VAL A 219 -29.35 25.94 2.75
N LYS A 220 -30.47 25.24 2.51
CA LYS A 220 -31.83 25.76 2.56
C LYS A 220 -32.28 26.03 3.99
#